data_c5e60e7beec145f5171e4a0bdf55c29f
#
_entry.id   c5e60e7beec145f5171e4a0bdf55c29f
#
_cell.length_a   1.000
_cell.length_b   1.000
_cell.length_c   1.000
_cell.angle_alpha   90.00
_cell.angle_beta   90.00
_cell.angle_gamma   90.00
#
_symmetry.space_group_name_H-M   'P 1'
#
loop_
_entity.id
_entity.type
_entity.pdbx_description
1 polymer ?
#
loop_
_entity_poly.entity_id
_entity_poly.type
_entity_poly.pdbx_seq_one_letter_code
_entity_poly.pdbx_strand_id
1 'polypeptide(L)'
;MKKTVRVAILGIVMVCIFSGFASAGSVMDRILKNGKLIVGITGTQPPLNATTKDGKIIGFDADIANAISANLGVDLKLSKMPFAQLLPALQNGKVDMIISGMTMTLERNTKVAFVGPYYISGKGILTKTDQIATLQDPGGINKPDFRIAALKDSTSQEFVTMASPKAKLVTTQSYDEAIDMLSNDKVDALIADYPYCAFTAFRYKDKGFIAGESKLTYEPLGIAVPEDALLINWLQNFMMAVEGSGQLKLLNKAWFENGSWIKELP
;
A
#
# COMPACT_ATOMS: atom_id res chain seq x y z
N MET A 1 -88.24 23.03 -0.69
CA MET A 1 -87.06 22.64 -1.48
C MET A 1 -85.83 22.93 -0.64
N LYS A 2 -85.30 21.95 0.05
CA LYS A 2 -84.08 22.10 0.87
C LYS A 2 -82.93 21.33 0.17
N LYS A 3 -81.95 22.04 -0.35
CA LYS A 3 -80.75 21.47 -0.94
C LYS A 3 -79.74 21.15 0.18
N THR A 4 -79.49 19.89 0.39
CA THR A 4 -78.47 19.40 1.31
C THR A 4 -77.09 19.38 0.57
N VAL A 5 -76.21 20.24 1.05
CA VAL A 5 -74.80 20.25 0.59
C VAL A 5 -74.03 19.17 1.39
N ARG A 6 -73.55 18.13 0.70
CA ARG A 6 -72.64 17.14 1.29
C ARG A 6 -71.22 17.65 1.10
N VAL A 7 -70.56 17.99 2.19
CA VAL A 7 -69.14 18.32 2.25
C VAL A 7 -68.40 16.99 2.39
N ALA A 8 -67.62 16.62 1.36
CA ALA A 8 -66.72 15.50 1.42
C ALA A 8 -65.39 15.98 1.97
N ILE A 9 -65.04 15.56 3.19
CA ILE A 9 -63.72 15.83 3.81
C ILE A 9 -62.77 14.77 3.24
N LEU A 10 -61.88 15.20 2.35
CA LEU A 10 -60.77 14.39 1.82
C LEU A 10 -59.63 14.41 2.83
N GLY A 11 -59.50 13.37 3.65
CA GLY A 11 -58.38 13.20 4.56
C GLY A 11 -57.12 12.86 3.79
N ILE A 12 -56.19 13.79 3.65
CA ILE A 12 -54.82 13.54 3.15
C ILE A 12 -54.06 12.88 4.28
N VAL A 13 -53.86 11.57 4.21
CA VAL A 13 -52.91 10.85 5.07
C VAL A 13 -51.51 11.10 4.48
N MET A 14 -50.80 12.04 5.09
CA MET A 14 -49.39 12.33 4.83
C MET A 14 -48.56 11.19 5.45
N VAL A 15 -48.26 10.15 4.66
CA VAL A 15 -47.31 9.09 5.05
C VAL A 15 -45.93 9.72 4.98
N CYS A 16 -45.41 10.14 6.12
CA CYS A 16 -44.00 10.47 6.30
C CYS A 16 -43.19 9.17 6.19
N ILE A 17 -42.71 8.87 4.99
CA ILE A 17 -41.67 7.85 4.80
C ILE A 17 -40.40 8.41 5.46
N PHE A 18 -40.20 8.11 6.72
CA PHE A 18 -38.89 8.22 7.36
C PHE A 18 -38.00 7.19 6.64
N SER A 19 -37.36 7.64 5.54
CA SER A 19 -36.18 6.99 5.02
C SER A 19 -35.13 7.09 6.12
N GLY A 20 -35.09 6.09 7.01
CA GLY A 20 -33.99 5.93 7.93
C GLY A 20 -32.75 5.81 7.06
N PHE A 21 -31.95 6.88 7.00
CA PHE A 21 -30.57 6.75 6.62
C PHE A 21 -29.99 5.77 7.64
N ALA A 22 -29.86 4.50 7.23
CA ALA A 22 -28.98 3.57 7.89
C ALA A 22 -27.59 4.21 7.74
N SER A 23 -27.20 5.05 8.68
CA SER A 23 -25.81 5.47 8.86
C SER A 23 -25.08 4.15 9.11
N ALA A 24 -24.49 3.60 8.06
CA ALA A 24 -23.45 2.59 8.25
C ALA A 24 -22.48 3.25 9.21
N GLY A 25 -22.37 2.70 10.45
CA GLY A 25 -21.50 3.26 11.48
C GLY A 25 -20.12 3.51 10.89
N SER A 26 -19.43 4.52 11.38
CA SER A 26 -18.09 4.86 10.86
C SER A 26 -17.16 3.64 10.88
N VAL A 27 -16.12 3.65 10.06
CA VAL A 27 -15.12 2.57 10.06
C VAL A 27 -14.48 2.44 11.45
N MET A 28 -14.22 3.58 12.11
CA MET A 28 -13.72 3.61 13.48
C MET A 28 -14.69 2.89 14.44
N ASP A 29 -15.99 3.16 14.38
CA ASP A 29 -16.99 2.49 15.23
C ASP A 29 -17.01 0.98 15.00
N ARG A 30 -16.89 0.55 13.72
CA ARG A 30 -16.84 -0.87 13.37
C ARG A 30 -15.60 -1.56 13.95
N ILE A 31 -14.42 -0.93 13.86
CA ILE A 31 -13.17 -1.45 14.42
C ILE A 31 -13.31 -1.64 15.93
N LEU A 32 -13.74 -0.59 16.64
CA LEU A 32 -13.88 -0.62 18.09
C LEU A 32 -14.95 -1.59 18.57
N LYS A 33 -16.11 -1.63 17.93
CA LYS A 33 -17.21 -2.55 18.26
C LYS A 33 -16.84 -4.01 18.04
N ASN A 34 -16.12 -4.31 16.97
CA ASN A 34 -15.70 -5.67 16.64
C ASN A 34 -14.43 -6.09 17.40
N GLY A 35 -13.75 -5.18 18.08
CA GLY A 35 -12.48 -5.43 18.75
C GLY A 35 -11.37 -5.88 17.80
N LYS A 36 -11.45 -5.50 16.53
CA LYS A 36 -10.53 -6.00 15.49
C LYS A 36 -10.25 -4.97 14.41
N LEU A 37 -8.97 -4.81 14.08
CA LEU A 37 -8.46 -4.04 12.95
C LEU A 37 -8.00 -4.99 11.84
N ILE A 38 -8.51 -4.81 10.62
CA ILE A 38 -8.12 -5.60 9.44
C ILE A 38 -7.28 -4.74 8.51
N VAL A 39 -6.00 -5.07 8.36
CA VAL A 39 -5.04 -4.32 7.53
C VAL A 39 -4.68 -5.11 6.29
N GLY A 40 -4.89 -4.51 5.10
CA GLY A 40 -4.45 -5.05 3.81
C GLY A 40 -2.94 -4.88 3.63
N ILE A 41 -2.26 -5.95 3.26
CA ILE A 41 -0.79 -6.00 3.12
C ILE A 41 -0.38 -7.05 2.08
N THR A 42 0.74 -6.83 1.37
CA THR A 42 1.23 -7.82 0.37
C THR A 42 2.04 -8.95 0.99
N GLY A 43 2.87 -8.66 1.99
CA GLY A 43 3.77 -9.64 2.61
C GLY A 43 4.91 -10.11 1.70
N THR A 44 5.27 -9.35 0.65
CA THR A 44 6.31 -9.72 -0.35
C THR A 44 7.26 -8.57 -0.70
N GLN A 45 7.29 -7.51 0.11
CA GLN A 45 8.09 -6.30 -0.16
C GLN A 45 9.04 -5.95 1.01
N PRO A 46 10.00 -6.85 1.37
CA PRO A 46 10.97 -6.51 2.40
C PRO A 46 11.81 -5.28 2.04
N PRO A 47 12.20 -4.47 3.02
CA PRO A 47 11.97 -4.56 4.47
C PRO A 47 10.64 -3.98 4.95
N LEU A 48 9.80 -3.45 4.03
CA LEU A 48 8.49 -2.88 4.39
C LEU A 48 7.55 -3.95 4.93
N ASN A 49 7.38 -5.04 4.19
CA ASN A 49 6.59 -6.19 4.64
C ASN A 49 7.10 -7.49 3.98
N ALA A 50 7.16 -8.56 4.73
CA ALA A 50 7.65 -9.86 4.26
C ALA A 50 6.93 -11.00 4.95
N THR A 51 6.86 -12.16 4.30
CA THR A 51 6.36 -13.40 4.90
C THR A 51 7.53 -14.26 5.34
N THR A 52 7.55 -14.67 6.61
CA THR A 52 8.57 -15.55 7.19
C THR A 52 8.37 -17.01 6.76
N LYS A 53 9.34 -17.88 7.08
CA LYS A 53 9.28 -19.33 6.83
C LYS A 53 8.06 -20.02 7.43
N ASP A 54 7.62 -19.55 8.59
CA ASP A 54 6.43 -20.04 9.32
C ASP A 54 5.13 -19.35 8.90
N GLY A 55 5.17 -18.49 7.87
CA GLY A 55 3.99 -17.83 7.29
C GLY A 55 3.55 -16.55 8.00
N LYS A 56 4.27 -16.09 9.02
CA LYS A 56 3.98 -14.81 9.69
C LYS A 56 4.39 -13.64 8.80
N ILE A 57 3.60 -12.57 8.82
CA ILE A 57 3.97 -11.32 8.16
C ILE A 57 4.71 -10.44 9.16
N ILE A 58 5.91 -10.01 8.77
CA ILE A 58 6.79 -9.10 9.49
C ILE A 58 7.17 -7.92 8.60
N GLY A 59 7.77 -6.88 9.16
CA GLY A 59 8.24 -5.72 8.40
C GLY A 59 7.84 -4.39 9.03
N PHE A 60 8.38 -3.33 8.49
CA PHE A 60 8.10 -1.96 8.94
C PHE A 60 6.59 -1.65 8.93
N ASP A 61 5.89 -2.03 7.84
CA ASP A 61 4.44 -1.86 7.71
C ASP A 61 3.66 -2.68 8.75
N ALA A 62 4.10 -3.92 9.01
CA ALA A 62 3.47 -4.79 9.99
C ALA A 62 3.62 -4.24 11.42
N ASP A 63 4.76 -3.66 11.74
CA ASP A 63 4.99 -3.06 13.06
C ASP A 63 4.21 -1.76 13.25
N ILE A 64 4.03 -0.95 12.19
CA ILE A 64 3.11 0.20 12.23
C ILE A 64 1.68 -0.28 12.48
N ALA A 65 1.23 -1.33 11.78
CA ALA A 65 -0.10 -1.91 11.99
C ALA A 65 -0.29 -2.45 13.42
N ASN A 66 0.73 -3.13 13.97
CA ASN A 66 0.76 -3.59 15.37
C ASN A 66 0.66 -2.41 16.36
N ALA A 67 1.41 -1.34 16.13
CA ALA A 67 1.36 -0.16 16.98
C ALA A 67 -0.02 0.52 16.95
N ILE A 68 -0.66 0.61 15.76
CA ILE A 68 -2.02 1.15 15.62
C ILE A 68 -3.01 0.28 16.39
N SER A 69 -3.02 -1.04 16.20
CA SER A 69 -3.97 -1.94 16.88
C SER A 69 -3.80 -1.92 18.39
N ALA A 70 -2.56 -1.90 18.88
CA ALA A 70 -2.25 -1.81 20.30
C ALA A 70 -2.77 -0.50 20.93
N ASN A 71 -2.61 0.65 20.23
CA ASN A 71 -3.12 1.94 20.70
C ASN A 71 -4.65 2.06 20.62
N LEU A 72 -5.30 1.33 19.70
CA LEU A 72 -6.77 1.22 19.65
C LEU A 72 -7.31 0.21 20.68
N GLY A 73 -6.49 -0.65 21.27
CA GLY A 73 -6.90 -1.71 22.18
C GLY A 73 -7.69 -2.82 21.48
N VAL A 74 -7.35 -3.14 20.22
CA VAL A 74 -8.03 -4.14 19.39
C VAL A 74 -7.07 -5.17 18.82
N ASP A 75 -7.59 -6.34 18.43
CA ASP A 75 -6.82 -7.38 17.77
C ASP A 75 -6.42 -6.98 16.35
N LEU A 76 -5.19 -7.27 15.93
CA LEU A 76 -4.73 -7.08 14.55
C LEU A 76 -4.98 -8.32 13.70
N LYS A 77 -5.55 -8.13 12.50
CA LYS A 77 -5.57 -9.11 11.42
C LYS A 77 -4.87 -8.53 10.19
N LEU A 78 -3.69 -9.06 9.84
CA LEU A 78 -3.05 -8.78 8.56
C LEU A 78 -3.71 -9.63 7.46
N SER A 79 -4.27 -8.98 6.45
CA SER A 79 -4.96 -9.63 5.33
C SER A 79 -4.06 -9.59 4.10
N LYS A 80 -3.36 -10.73 3.84
CA LYS A 80 -2.42 -10.85 2.72
C LYS A 80 -3.15 -10.95 1.38
N MET A 81 -2.76 -10.13 0.41
CA MET A 81 -3.29 -10.16 -0.96
C MET A 81 -2.32 -9.51 -1.96
N PRO A 82 -2.45 -9.78 -3.28
CA PRO A 82 -1.70 -9.07 -4.32
C PRO A 82 -1.91 -7.55 -4.25
N PHE A 83 -0.86 -6.77 -4.58
CA PHE A 83 -0.89 -5.30 -4.48
C PHE A 83 -2.07 -4.68 -5.24
N ALA A 84 -2.35 -5.14 -6.45
CA ALA A 84 -3.46 -4.67 -7.29
C ALA A 84 -4.85 -4.88 -6.64
N GLN A 85 -4.97 -5.77 -5.67
CA GLN A 85 -6.23 -6.04 -4.96
C GLN A 85 -6.44 -5.19 -3.71
N LEU A 86 -5.40 -4.51 -3.22
CA LEU A 86 -5.45 -3.75 -1.96
C LEU A 86 -6.48 -2.60 -2.01
N LEU A 87 -6.38 -1.69 -2.99
CA LEU A 87 -7.33 -0.58 -3.13
C LEU A 87 -8.78 -1.06 -3.35
N PRO A 88 -9.06 -2.00 -4.26
CA PRO A 88 -10.39 -2.61 -4.36
C PRO A 88 -10.89 -3.23 -3.06
N ALA A 89 -10.02 -3.89 -2.29
CA ALA A 89 -10.40 -4.48 -1.00
C ALA A 89 -10.78 -3.42 0.04
N LEU A 90 -10.03 -2.30 0.10
CA LEU A 90 -10.35 -1.16 0.96
C LEU A 90 -11.69 -0.52 0.58
N GLN A 91 -11.89 -0.21 -0.71
CA GLN A 91 -13.11 0.41 -1.21
C GLN A 91 -14.36 -0.45 -0.99
N ASN A 92 -14.20 -1.78 -1.01
CA ASN A 92 -15.29 -2.74 -0.74
C ASN A 92 -15.43 -3.10 0.75
N GLY A 93 -14.71 -2.44 1.65
CA GLY A 93 -14.77 -2.69 3.10
C GLY A 93 -14.30 -4.08 3.56
N LYS A 94 -13.50 -4.77 2.74
CA LYS A 94 -12.88 -6.07 3.09
C LYS A 94 -11.70 -5.90 4.06
N VAL A 95 -11.08 -4.73 4.05
CA VAL A 95 -10.05 -4.28 4.98
C VAL A 95 -10.40 -2.89 5.48
N ASP A 96 -9.94 -2.52 6.67
CA ASP A 96 -10.19 -1.24 7.32
C ASP A 96 -9.17 -0.18 6.90
N MET A 97 -7.95 -0.61 6.61
CA MET A 97 -6.88 0.22 6.08
C MET A 97 -5.87 -0.60 5.27
N ILE A 98 -5.00 0.08 4.54
CA ILE A 98 -3.86 -0.52 3.83
C ILE A 98 -2.58 0.09 4.40
N ILE A 99 -1.65 -0.79 4.80
CA ILE A 99 -0.27 -0.43 5.15
C ILE A 99 0.62 -1.43 4.41
N SER A 100 1.10 -1.06 3.23
CA SER A 100 1.79 -1.98 2.32
C SER A 100 2.66 -1.25 1.29
N GLY A 101 3.52 -0.33 1.77
CA GLY A 101 4.38 0.44 0.87
C GLY A 101 3.60 1.24 -0.18
N MET A 102 2.37 1.66 0.13
CA MET A 102 1.52 2.33 -0.85
C MET A 102 1.84 3.81 -0.96
N THR A 103 2.29 4.24 -2.15
CA THR A 103 2.57 5.65 -2.43
C THR A 103 1.29 6.49 -2.39
N MET A 104 1.36 7.62 -1.70
CA MET A 104 0.32 8.64 -1.67
C MET A 104 0.33 9.39 -3.00
N THR A 105 -0.56 9.04 -3.94
CA THR A 105 -0.72 9.76 -5.20
C THR A 105 -2.04 10.55 -5.23
N LEU A 106 -2.06 11.66 -5.98
CA LEU A 106 -3.27 12.45 -6.16
C LEU A 106 -4.39 11.63 -6.80
N GLU A 107 -4.06 10.72 -7.73
CA GLU A 107 -5.05 9.84 -8.34
C GLU A 107 -5.68 8.90 -7.31
N ARG A 108 -4.86 8.20 -6.51
CA ARG A 108 -5.38 7.33 -5.44
C ARG A 108 -6.19 8.10 -4.41
N ASN A 109 -5.77 9.33 -4.12
CA ASN A 109 -6.45 10.19 -3.15
C ASN A 109 -7.83 10.70 -3.62
N THR A 110 -8.19 10.52 -4.89
CA THR A 110 -9.59 10.71 -5.34
C THR A 110 -10.52 9.56 -4.94
N LYS A 111 -9.99 8.46 -4.45
CA LYS A 111 -10.73 7.21 -4.19
C LYS A 111 -10.67 6.79 -2.72
N VAL A 112 -9.60 7.16 -2.02
CA VAL A 112 -9.34 6.83 -0.61
C VAL A 112 -8.60 7.99 0.05
N ALA A 113 -8.71 8.13 1.37
CA ALA A 113 -7.88 9.06 2.11
C ALA A 113 -6.52 8.46 2.44
N PHE A 114 -5.51 9.31 2.64
CA PHE A 114 -4.18 8.93 3.10
C PHE A 114 -3.80 9.67 4.37
N VAL A 115 -3.13 8.97 5.27
CA VAL A 115 -2.45 9.55 6.44
C VAL A 115 -0.96 9.22 6.38
N GLY A 116 -0.12 10.18 6.68
CA GLY A 116 1.33 10.06 6.60
C GLY A 116 1.99 11.27 5.95
N PRO A 117 3.15 11.11 5.31
CA PRO A 117 3.85 9.85 5.03
C PRO A 117 4.51 9.24 6.27
N TYR A 118 4.54 7.91 6.35
CA TYR A 118 5.30 7.20 7.39
C TYR A 118 6.72 6.82 6.93
N TYR A 119 6.96 6.85 5.62
CA TYR A 119 8.27 6.61 5.01
C TYR A 119 8.39 7.37 3.68
N ILE A 120 9.58 7.87 3.39
CA ILE A 120 9.89 8.48 2.09
C ILE A 120 10.75 7.50 1.27
N SER A 121 10.10 6.85 0.32
CA SER A 121 10.72 5.95 -0.64
C SER A 121 11.13 6.69 -1.92
N GLY A 122 11.44 5.95 -2.94
CA GLY A 122 11.67 6.37 -4.32
C GLY A 122 11.82 5.12 -5.18
N LYS A 123 11.69 5.24 -6.49
CA LYS A 123 11.95 4.11 -7.39
C LYS A 123 13.44 3.81 -7.42
N GLY A 124 13.74 2.54 -7.45
CA GLY A 124 15.07 1.99 -7.69
C GLY A 124 15.03 1.04 -8.90
N ILE A 125 16.19 0.72 -9.39
CA ILE A 125 16.38 -0.29 -10.43
C ILE A 125 17.13 -1.49 -9.84
N LEU A 126 16.68 -2.69 -10.14
CA LEU A 126 17.39 -3.95 -9.86
C LEU A 126 17.70 -4.64 -11.19
N THR A 127 18.94 -5.02 -11.40
CA THR A 127 19.43 -5.60 -12.66
C THR A 127 20.61 -6.53 -12.38
N LYS A 128 21.12 -7.20 -13.44
CA LYS A 128 22.37 -7.96 -13.40
C LYS A 128 23.52 -7.24 -14.14
N THR A 129 23.33 -6.02 -14.61
CA THR A 129 24.27 -5.32 -15.48
C THR A 129 24.72 -4.01 -14.82
N ASP A 130 26.03 -3.89 -14.53
CA ASP A 130 26.63 -2.71 -13.90
C ASP A 130 26.30 -1.41 -14.64
N GLN A 131 26.37 -1.41 -15.98
CA GLN A 131 26.06 -0.26 -16.79
C GLN A 131 24.65 0.26 -16.60
N ILE A 132 23.68 -0.63 -16.28
CA ILE A 132 22.30 -0.28 -16.04
C ILE A 132 22.11 0.18 -14.60
N ALA A 133 22.77 -0.47 -13.65
CA ALA A 133 22.70 -0.12 -12.25
C ALA A 133 23.22 1.30 -11.97
N THR A 134 24.20 1.77 -12.74
CA THR A 134 24.80 3.11 -12.60
C THR A 134 24.06 4.21 -13.38
N LEU A 135 22.99 3.88 -14.09
CA LEU A 135 22.18 4.89 -14.80
C LEU A 135 21.48 5.81 -13.80
N GLN A 136 21.73 7.10 -13.94
CA GLN A 136 21.03 8.14 -13.19
C GLN A 136 19.79 8.66 -13.94
N ASP A 137 19.68 8.33 -15.24
CA ASP A 137 18.59 8.72 -16.13
C ASP A 137 17.90 7.47 -16.70
N PRO A 138 16.59 7.32 -16.50
CA PRO A 138 15.81 6.21 -17.06
C PRO A 138 15.82 6.18 -18.61
N GLY A 139 16.24 7.24 -19.28
CA GLY A 139 16.41 7.28 -20.75
C GLY A 139 17.38 6.23 -21.28
N GLY A 140 18.36 5.79 -20.49
CA GLY A 140 19.32 4.75 -20.85
C GLY A 140 18.71 3.36 -21.06
N ILE A 141 17.55 3.08 -20.48
CA ILE A 141 16.79 1.82 -20.61
C ILE A 141 15.58 1.95 -21.56
N ASN A 142 15.33 3.12 -22.13
CA ASN A 142 14.20 3.36 -23.02
C ASN A 142 14.50 2.88 -24.46
N LYS A 143 14.62 1.56 -24.62
CA LYS A 143 14.96 0.89 -25.90
C LYS A 143 13.92 -0.21 -26.20
N PRO A 144 13.58 -0.44 -27.50
CA PRO A 144 12.54 -1.41 -27.89
C PRO A 144 12.80 -2.87 -27.52
N ASP A 145 14.05 -3.23 -27.34
CA ASP A 145 14.51 -4.57 -26.97
C ASP A 145 14.72 -4.74 -25.45
N PHE A 146 14.68 -3.64 -24.69
CA PHE A 146 14.86 -3.69 -23.23
C PHE A 146 13.56 -4.06 -22.51
N ARG A 147 13.62 -5.09 -21.65
CA ARG A 147 12.47 -5.67 -20.93
C ARG A 147 12.51 -5.24 -19.47
N ILE A 148 11.48 -4.56 -18.99
CA ILE A 148 11.42 -4.04 -17.63
C ILE A 148 10.23 -4.68 -16.92
N ALA A 149 10.50 -5.37 -15.79
CA ALA A 149 9.46 -5.82 -14.89
C ALA A 149 9.01 -4.67 -13.97
N ALA A 150 7.72 -4.64 -13.66
CA ALA A 150 7.15 -3.80 -12.62
C ALA A 150 5.92 -4.47 -12.02
N LEU A 151 5.65 -4.20 -10.74
CA LEU A 151 4.47 -4.72 -10.07
C LEU A 151 3.20 -4.09 -10.66
N LYS A 152 2.20 -4.91 -10.97
CA LYS A 152 0.95 -4.48 -11.59
C LYS A 152 0.21 -3.46 -10.69
N ASP A 153 -0.36 -2.42 -11.31
CA ASP A 153 -1.12 -1.33 -10.69
C ASP A 153 -0.33 -0.55 -9.61
N SER A 154 1.01 -0.57 -9.73
CA SER A 154 1.92 0.20 -8.89
C SER A 154 2.42 1.46 -9.58
N THR A 155 2.91 2.42 -8.79
CA THR A 155 3.62 3.59 -9.30
C THR A 155 4.92 3.23 -10.05
N SER A 156 5.45 2.00 -9.84
CA SER A 156 6.57 1.49 -10.63
C SER A 156 6.17 1.19 -12.08
N GLN A 157 4.98 0.59 -12.27
CA GLN A 157 4.42 0.39 -13.61
C GLN A 157 4.18 1.73 -14.32
N GLU A 158 3.57 2.69 -13.62
CA GLU A 158 3.34 4.04 -14.15
C GLU A 158 4.64 4.73 -14.53
N PHE A 159 5.66 4.65 -13.66
CA PHE A 159 6.99 5.20 -13.92
C PHE A 159 7.62 4.62 -15.18
N VAL A 160 7.61 3.30 -15.38
CA VAL A 160 8.15 2.67 -16.60
C VAL A 160 7.39 3.14 -17.84
N THR A 161 6.05 3.22 -17.76
CA THR A 161 5.21 3.66 -18.88
C THR A 161 5.54 5.09 -19.31
N MET A 162 5.82 5.99 -18.35
CA MET A 162 6.12 7.40 -18.63
C MET A 162 7.60 7.64 -19.00
N ALA A 163 8.52 7.04 -18.24
CA ALA A 163 9.95 7.31 -18.38
C ALA A 163 10.63 6.45 -19.46
N SER A 164 10.07 5.30 -19.78
CA SER A 164 10.64 4.34 -20.74
C SER A 164 9.60 3.76 -21.71
N PRO A 165 8.85 4.62 -22.45
CA PRO A 165 7.71 4.19 -23.28
C PRO A 165 8.10 3.28 -24.46
N LYS A 166 9.38 3.22 -24.84
CA LYS A 166 9.87 2.32 -25.91
C LYS A 166 10.24 0.94 -25.36
N ALA A 167 10.52 0.82 -24.06
CA ALA A 167 10.89 -0.45 -23.45
C ALA A 167 9.67 -1.39 -23.36
N LYS A 168 9.95 -2.69 -23.31
CA LYS A 168 8.91 -3.71 -23.13
C LYS A 168 8.57 -3.83 -21.64
N LEU A 169 7.48 -3.22 -21.21
CA LEU A 169 6.96 -3.38 -19.87
C LEU A 169 6.36 -4.79 -19.68
N VAL A 170 6.79 -5.48 -18.62
CA VAL A 170 6.26 -6.77 -18.17
C VAL A 170 5.69 -6.57 -16.77
N THR A 171 4.37 -6.63 -16.64
CA THR A 171 3.72 -6.51 -15.33
C THR A 171 3.68 -7.85 -14.60
N THR A 172 3.99 -7.87 -13.30
CA THR A 172 3.97 -9.04 -12.44
C THR A 172 2.94 -8.90 -11.31
N GLN A 173 2.44 -10.02 -10.80
CA GLN A 173 1.47 -10.02 -9.69
C GLN A 173 2.16 -9.92 -8.32
N SER A 174 3.44 -10.30 -8.25
CA SER A 174 4.26 -10.24 -7.04
C SER A 174 5.70 -9.89 -7.38
N TYR A 175 6.45 -9.45 -6.37
CA TYR A 175 7.88 -9.27 -6.51
C TYR A 175 8.64 -10.59 -6.66
N ASP A 176 8.16 -11.68 -6.07
CA ASP A 176 8.77 -13.00 -6.23
C ASP A 176 8.76 -13.43 -7.71
N GLU A 177 7.63 -13.23 -8.41
CA GLU A 177 7.51 -13.45 -9.85
C GLU A 177 8.52 -12.59 -10.64
N ALA A 178 8.65 -11.31 -10.29
CA ALA A 178 9.59 -10.41 -10.94
C ALA A 178 11.05 -10.83 -10.74
N ILE A 179 11.41 -11.30 -9.54
CA ILE A 179 12.74 -11.83 -9.22
C ILE A 179 13.02 -13.12 -9.98
N ASP A 180 12.05 -14.02 -10.09
CA ASP A 180 12.19 -15.24 -10.90
C ASP A 180 12.41 -14.90 -12.38
N MET A 181 11.69 -13.92 -12.92
CA MET A 181 11.88 -13.46 -14.29
C MET A 181 13.28 -12.85 -14.51
N LEU A 182 13.75 -12.01 -13.58
CA LEU A 182 15.09 -11.41 -13.64
C LEU A 182 16.18 -12.47 -13.47
N SER A 183 15.99 -13.45 -12.58
CA SER A 183 16.93 -14.56 -12.36
C SER A 183 17.13 -15.39 -13.63
N ASN A 184 16.06 -15.61 -14.39
CA ASN A 184 16.04 -16.44 -15.60
C ASN A 184 16.18 -15.61 -16.90
N ASP A 185 16.67 -14.39 -16.83
CA ASP A 185 16.91 -13.48 -17.97
C ASP A 185 15.67 -13.26 -18.86
N LYS A 186 14.46 -13.39 -18.29
CA LYS A 186 13.20 -13.08 -18.98
C LYS A 186 12.92 -11.58 -19.02
N VAL A 187 13.51 -10.83 -18.12
CA VAL A 187 13.55 -9.36 -18.08
C VAL A 187 14.97 -8.89 -17.79
N ASP A 188 15.30 -7.66 -18.19
CA ASP A 188 16.63 -7.09 -18.07
C ASP A 188 16.79 -6.24 -16.81
N ALA A 189 15.67 -5.73 -16.29
CA ALA A 189 15.60 -4.97 -15.04
C ALA A 189 14.24 -5.12 -14.36
N LEU A 190 14.21 -4.85 -13.06
CA LEU A 190 13.01 -4.62 -12.28
C LEU A 190 13.03 -3.18 -11.76
N ILE A 191 11.95 -2.45 -11.98
CA ILE A 191 11.68 -1.17 -11.31
C ILE A 191 10.76 -1.43 -10.13
N ALA A 192 11.24 -1.10 -8.93
CA ALA A 192 10.54 -1.28 -7.67
C ALA A 192 10.92 -0.15 -6.70
N ASP A 193 10.41 -0.16 -5.48
CA ASP A 193 10.87 0.76 -4.46
C ASP A 193 12.34 0.51 -4.12
N TYR A 194 13.11 1.58 -3.99
CA TYR A 194 14.55 1.53 -3.73
C TYR A 194 14.95 0.61 -2.56
N PRO A 195 14.28 0.65 -1.39
CA PRO A 195 14.64 -0.25 -0.30
C PRO A 195 14.49 -1.72 -0.67
N TYR A 196 13.48 -2.05 -1.47
CA TYR A 196 13.30 -3.42 -1.96
C TYR A 196 14.42 -3.83 -2.92
N CYS A 197 14.81 -2.95 -3.86
CA CYS A 197 15.92 -3.21 -4.77
C CYS A 197 17.24 -3.41 -4.02
N ALA A 198 17.55 -2.51 -3.07
CA ALA A 198 18.77 -2.58 -2.27
C ALA A 198 18.83 -3.86 -1.41
N PHE A 199 17.71 -4.19 -0.73
CA PHE A 199 17.59 -5.44 0.03
C PHE A 199 17.78 -6.67 -0.84
N THR A 200 17.13 -6.71 -2.01
CA THR A 200 17.18 -7.86 -2.92
C THR A 200 18.57 -8.06 -3.51
N ALA A 201 19.26 -7.00 -3.90
CA ALA A 201 20.65 -7.06 -4.34
C ALA A 201 21.58 -7.57 -3.23
N PHE A 202 21.39 -7.11 -2.00
CA PHE A 202 22.14 -7.60 -0.84
C PHE A 202 21.89 -9.10 -0.58
N ARG A 203 20.63 -9.53 -0.59
CA ARG A 203 20.23 -10.89 -0.27
C ARG A 203 20.66 -11.90 -1.31
N TYR A 204 20.59 -11.56 -2.59
CA TYR A 204 20.87 -12.43 -3.72
C TYR A 204 22.16 -12.05 -4.47
N LYS A 205 23.20 -11.70 -3.73
CA LYS A 205 24.54 -11.40 -4.32
C LYS A 205 25.07 -12.51 -5.21
N ASP A 206 24.81 -13.76 -4.83
CA ASP A 206 25.19 -14.96 -5.57
C ASP A 206 24.49 -15.08 -6.92
N LYS A 207 23.33 -14.42 -7.11
CA LYS A 207 22.63 -14.34 -8.39
C LYS A 207 23.09 -13.19 -9.28
N GLY A 208 24.07 -12.40 -8.83
CA GLY A 208 24.61 -11.26 -9.56
C GLY A 208 23.65 -10.06 -9.63
N PHE A 209 22.74 -9.93 -8.69
CA PHE A 209 21.84 -8.78 -8.63
C PHE A 209 22.54 -7.53 -8.12
N ILE A 210 22.28 -6.41 -8.79
CA ILE A 210 22.84 -5.10 -8.51
C ILE A 210 21.67 -4.11 -8.43
N ALA A 211 21.60 -3.34 -7.34
CA ALA A 211 20.67 -2.23 -7.22
C ALA A 211 21.32 -0.94 -7.71
N GLY A 212 20.54 -0.07 -8.32
CA GLY A 212 21.00 1.28 -8.64
C GLY A 212 21.40 2.05 -7.38
N GLU A 213 22.33 3.00 -7.53
CA GLU A 213 22.94 3.72 -6.41
C GLU A 213 22.01 4.76 -5.76
N SER A 214 20.97 5.20 -6.46
CA SER A 214 20.10 6.30 -6.02
C SER A 214 18.63 6.05 -6.29
N LYS A 215 17.80 6.80 -5.57
CA LYS A 215 16.36 6.88 -5.82
C LYS A 215 16.10 7.72 -7.07
N LEU A 216 15.28 7.20 -7.98
CA LEU A 216 14.91 7.87 -9.24
C LEU A 216 13.72 8.83 -9.06
N THR A 217 12.95 8.67 -7.98
CA THR A 217 11.74 9.46 -7.71
C THR A 217 11.60 9.78 -6.23
N TYR A 218 10.61 10.63 -5.90
CA TYR A 218 10.15 10.89 -4.54
C TYR A 218 8.80 10.20 -4.32
N GLU A 219 8.75 9.21 -3.43
CA GLU A 219 7.58 8.37 -3.18
C GLU A 219 7.19 8.42 -1.71
N PRO A 220 6.26 9.31 -1.30
CA PRO A 220 5.75 9.31 0.07
C PRO A 220 4.83 8.11 0.28
N LEU A 221 5.16 7.22 1.22
CA LEU A 221 4.34 6.06 1.56
C LEU A 221 3.39 6.41 2.70
N GLY A 222 2.10 6.09 2.54
CA GLY A 222 1.08 6.43 3.51
C GLY A 222 0.14 5.28 3.85
N ILE A 223 -0.61 5.49 4.93
CA ILE A 223 -1.70 4.62 5.36
C ILE A 223 -2.94 5.01 4.56
N ALA A 224 -3.44 4.11 3.71
CA ALA A 224 -4.68 4.36 2.98
C ALA A 224 -5.88 3.90 3.82
N VAL A 225 -6.92 4.74 3.90
CA VAL A 225 -8.14 4.48 4.66
C VAL A 225 -9.37 4.93 3.87
N PRO A 226 -10.57 4.40 4.16
CA PRO A 226 -11.81 4.95 3.64
C PRO A 226 -12.01 6.40 4.13
N GLU A 227 -12.94 7.11 3.52
CA GLU A 227 -13.36 8.43 3.97
C GLU A 227 -14.11 8.31 5.32
N ASP A 228 -13.37 8.49 6.41
CA ASP A 228 -13.85 8.46 7.79
C ASP A 228 -13.10 9.52 8.60
N ALA A 229 -13.76 10.62 8.88
CA ALA A 229 -13.14 11.78 9.52
C ALA A 229 -12.53 11.46 10.89
N LEU A 230 -13.19 10.60 11.69
CA LEU A 230 -12.68 10.23 13.02
C LEU A 230 -11.45 9.33 12.92
N LEU A 231 -11.47 8.33 12.03
CA LEU A 231 -10.32 7.44 11.80
C LEU A 231 -9.12 8.22 11.26
N ILE A 232 -9.35 9.11 10.28
CA ILE A 232 -8.30 9.96 9.70
C ILE A 232 -7.68 10.85 10.78
N ASN A 233 -8.49 11.55 11.57
CA ASN A 233 -7.99 12.41 12.65
C ASN A 233 -7.24 11.60 13.71
N TRP A 234 -7.74 10.43 14.09
CA TRP A 234 -7.06 9.56 15.05
C TRP A 234 -5.69 9.11 14.53
N LEU A 235 -5.62 8.69 13.27
CA LEU A 235 -4.36 8.27 12.64
C LEU A 235 -3.37 9.43 12.49
N GLN A 236 -3.83 10.65 12.20
CA GLN A 236 -2.97 11.84 12.16
C GLN A 236 -2.34 12.10 13.54
N ASN A 237 -3.14 12.03 14.60
CA ASN A 237 -2.66 12.17 15.98
C ASN A 237 -1.71 11.03 16.37
N PHE A 238 -2.00 9.79 15.96
CA PHE A 238 -1.11 8.64 16.14
C PHE A 238 0.23 8.88 15.44
N MET A 239 0.24 9.32 14.18
CA MET A 239 1.47 9.60 13.45
C MET A 239 2.31 10.69 14.12
N MET A 240 1.69 11.78 14.58
CA MET A 240 2.39 12.82 15.35
C MET A 240 3.01 12.27 16.64
N ALA A 241 2.30 11.39 17.34
CA ALA A 241 2.78 10.79 18.59
C ALA A 241 3.97 9.86 18.37
N VAL A 242 3.90 8.95 17.37
CA VAL A 242 5.00 8.00 17.11
C VAL A 242 6.24 8.68 16.49
N GLU A 243 6.05 9.77 15.75
CA GLU A 243 7.15 10.60 15.27
C GLU A 243 7.79 11.39 16.40
N GLY A 244 6.98 12.12 17.19
CA GLY A 244 7.44 12.94 18.31
C GLY A 244 8.11 12.14 19.43
N SER A 245 7.68 10.91 19.68
CA SER A 245 8.33 10.00 20.65
C SER A 245 9.60 9.34 20.11
N GLY A 246 9.89 9.47 18.80
CA GLY A 246 11.02 8.79 18.16
C GLY A 246 10.77 7.30 17.87
N GLN A 247 9.59 6.76 18.14
CA GLN A 247 9.26 5.37 17.87
C GLN A 247 9.38 5.03 16.38
N LEU A 248 8.90 5.91 15.50
CA LEU A 248 9.01 5.72 14.05
C LEU A 248 10.47 5.61 13.60
N LYS A 249 11.38 6.41 14.21
CA LYS A 249 12.82 6.34 13.94
C LYS A 249 13.43 5.01 14.41
N LEU A 250 13.01 4.49 15.56
CA LEU A 250 13.45 3.20 16.05
C LEU A 250 13.01 2.05 15.15
N LEU A 251 11.75 2.05 14.69
CA LEU A 251 11.25 1.09 13.72
C LEU A 251 12.01 1.16 12.40
N ASN A 252 12.25 2.38 11.89
CA ASN A 252 13.05 2.58 10.68
C ASN A 252 14.43 1.94 10.83
N LYS A 253 15.15 2.24 11.92
CA LYS A 253 16.46 1.66 12.19
C LYS A 253 16.42 0.12 12.28
N ALA A 254 15.39 -0.43 12.93
CA ALA A 254 15.25 -1.87 13.08
C ALA A 254 15.10 -2.59 11.75
N TRP A 255 14.36 -2.01 10.78
CA TRP A 255 14.05 -2.67 9.53
C TRP A 255 15.00 -2.33 8.38
N PHE A 256 15.56 -1.11 8.34
CA PHE A 256 16.38 -0.68 7.20
C PHE A 256 17.89 -0.68 7.50
N GLU A 257 18.29 -0.67 8.79
CA GLU A 257 19.71 -0.67 9.17
C GLU A 257 20.13 -1.98 9.87
N ASN A 258 19.19 -2.71 10.50
CA ASN A 258 19.47 -3.95 11.21
C ASN A 258 18.95 -5.15 10.40
N GLY A 259 19.87 -6.01 9.95
CA GLY A 259 19.56 -7.20 9.15
C GLY A 259 19.19 -8.47 9.94
N SER A 260 19.00 -8.41 11.27
CA SER A 260 18.78 -9.61 12.10
C SER A 260 17.53 -10.41 11.72
N TRP A 261 16.50 -9.76 11.17
CA TRP A 261 15.23 -10.34 10.73
C TRP A 261 15.35 -11.13 9.40
N ILE A 262 16.41 -10.89 8.62
CA ILE A 262 16.60 -11.53 7.29
C ILE A 262 16.65 -13.05 7.40
N LYS A 263 17.18 -13.60 8.49
CA LYS A 263 17.24 -15.05 8.77
C LYS A 263 15.86 -15.72 8.92
N GLU A 264 14.81 -14.94 9.18
CA GLU A 264 13.43 -15.43 9.31
C GLU A 264 12.76 -15.63 7.96
N LEU A 265 13.30 -15.04 6.90
CA LEU A 265 12.76 -15.18 5.54
C LEU A 265 13.09 -16.53 4.91
N PRO A 266 12.21 -17.06 4.03
CA PRO A 266 12.39 -18.34 3.33
C PRO A 266 13.67 -18.38 2.51
#